data_5bb3a2ebf5d3df652bfb9e6cf4f2a10d
#
_entry.id   5bb3a2ebf5d3df652bfb9e6cf4f2a10d
#
_cell.length_a   1.000
_cell.length_b   1.000
_cell.length_c   1.000
_cell.angle_alpha   90.00
_cell.angle_beta   90.00
_cell.angle_gamma   90.00
#
_symmetry.space_group_name_H-M   'P 1'
#
loop_
_entity.id
_entity.type
_entity.pdbx_description
1 polymer ?
#
loop_
_entity_poly.entity_id
_entity_poly.type
_entity_poly.pdbx_seq_one_letter_code
_entity_poly.pdbx_strand_id
1 'polypeptide(L)'
;MDSGFAWYFLSLKGRISRHEFWLGQALLIVLALLLAVKLTVYFLAMRQPASGAWNPDALDLTLALPFYFLSAALFWPVTAIAVKRLHDMDMSGWWVPAALAVSYASALYNGSSLTFPFVATVMLAGLPHGTRGRNRFGADPLAPQLA
;
A
#
# COMPACT_ATOMS: atom_id res chain seq x y z
N MET A 1 -8.59 22.35 8.25
CA MET A 1 -7.74 21.14 8.13
C MET A 1 -8.56 20.10 7.42
N ASP A 2 -8.18 19.76 6.20
CA ASP A 2 -8.90 18.77 5.40
C ASP A 2 -8.57 17.35 5.95
N SER A 3 -9.27 16.98 7.02
CA SER A 3 -9.14 15.66 7.66
C SER A 3 -10.10 14.61 7.08
N GLY A 4 -10.49 14.82 5.83
CA GLY A 4 -11.41 13.92 5.15
C GLY A 4 -10.74 12.65 4.61
N PHE A 5 -11.55 11.65 4.27
CA PHE A 5 -11.12 10.39 3.63
C PHE A 5 -10.21 10.63 2.43
N ALA A 6 -10.55 11.57 1.55
CA ALA A 6 -9.75 11.91 0.37
C ALA A 6 -8.35 12.43 0.76
N TRP A 7 -8.25 13.28 1.77
CA TRP A 7 -6.93 13.70 2.27
C TRP A 7 -6.13 12.52 2.81
N TYR A 8 -6.78 11.64 3.57
CA TYR A 8 -6.08 10.54 4.21
C TYR A 8 -5.53 9.53 3.21
N PHE A 9 -6.30 9.14 2.19
CA PHE A 9 -5.93 8.08 1.25
C PHE A 9 -5.38 8.58 -0.09
N LEU A 10 -5.65 9.81 -0.49
CA LEU A 10 -5.30 10.29 -1.83
C LEU A 10 -4.26 11.41 -1.84
N SER A 11 -4.16 12.21 -0.78
CA SER A 11 -3.19 13.30 -0.69
C SER A 11 -1.82 12.80 -0.25
N LEU A 12 -0.76 13.32 -0.87
CA LEU A 12 0.63 13.11 -0.44
C LEU A 12 1.11 14.17 0.57
N LYS A 13 0.26 15.17 0.88
CA LYS A 13 0.62 16.29 1.76
C LYS A 13 0.21 16.02 3.20
N GLY A 14 1.01 16.54 4.14
CA GLY A 14 0.74 16.45 5.57
C GLY A 14 1.55 15.38 6.27
N ARG A 15 1.20 15.11 7.52
CA ARG A 15 1.83 14.15 8.43
C ARG A 15 0.77 13.30 9.08
N ILE A 16 1.11 12.05 9.39
CA ILE A 16 0.25 11.14 10.16
C ILE A 16 1.06 10.48 11.29
N SER A 17 0.39 10.24 12.40
CA SER A 17 0.95 9.53 13.54
C SER A 17 1.20 8.04 13.22
N ARG A 18 1.97 7.35 14.07
CA ARG A 18 2.17 5.90 13.94
C ARG A 18 0.86 5.11 14.02
N HIS A 19 -0.01 5.51 14.93
CA HIS A 19 -1.29 4.85 15.12
C HIS A 19 -2.17 4.97 13.87
N GLU A 20 -2.30 6.17 13.31
CA GLU A 20 -3.02 6.40 12.05
C GLU A 20 -2.41 5.61 10.90
N PHE A 21 -1.07 5.59 10.79
CA PHE A 21 -0.37 4.81 9.78
C PHE A 21 -0.75 3.33 9.84
N TRP A 22 -0.65 2.71 11.02
CA TRP A 22 -0.95 1.28 11.17
C TRP A 22 -2.42 0.96 10.95
N LEU A 23 -3.33 1.82 11.41
CA LEU A 23 -4.77 1.66 11.15
C LEU A 23 -5.09 1.74 9.66
N GLY A 24 -4.52 2.71 8.95
CA GLY A 24 -4.70 2.85 7.52
C GLY A 24 -4.15 1.66 6.73
N GLN A 25 -2.94 1.20 7.07
CA GLN A 25 -2.36 0.02 6.44
C GLN A 25 -3.17 -1.25 6.72
N ALA A 26 -3.58 -1.47 7.97
CA ALA A 26 -4.41 -2.61 8.35
C ALA A 26 -5.75 -2.62 7.58
N LEU A 27 -6.40 -1.47 7.48
CA LEU A 27 -7.65 -1.32 6.70
C LEU A 27 -7.44 -1.70 5.23
N LEU A 28 -6.37 -1.18 4.60
CA LEU A 28 -6.07 -1.48 3.19
C LEU A 28 -5.70 -2.95 2.99
N ILE A 29 -4.97 -3.57 3.92
CA ILE A 29 -4.63 -5.01 3.87
C ILE A 29 -5.91 -5.85 3.99
N VAL A 30 -6.78 -5.55 4.95
CA VAL A 30 -8.06 -6.29 5.12
C VAL A 30 -8.92 -6.14 3.86
N LEU A 31 -9.03 -4.93 3.32
CA LEU A 31 -9.77 -4.70 2.08
C LEU A 31 -9.17 -5.49 0.91
N ALA A 32 -7.85 -5.47 0.75
CA ALA A 32 -7.15 -6.23 -0.28
C ALA A 32 -7.40 -7.73 -0.16
N LEU A 33 -7.32 -8.28 1.05
CA LEU A 33 -7.59 -9.71 1.31
C LEU A 33 -9.04 -10.09 0.98
N LEU A 34 -10.01 -9.29 1.44
CA LEU A 34 -11.43 -9.54 1.16
C LEU A 34 -11.72 -9.52 -0.34
N LEU A 35 -11.15 -8.55 -1.07
CA LEU A 35 -11.32 -8.44 -2.52
C LEU A 35 -10.58 -9.58 -3.24
N ALA A 36 -9.38 -9.94 -2.81
CA ALA A 36 -8.64 -11.06 -3.38
C ALA A 36 -9.40 -12.39 -3.20
N VAL A 37 -9.94 -12.65 -2.01
CA VAL A 37 -10.77 -13.83 -1.75
C VAL A 37 -12.01 -13.84 -2.64
N LYS A 38 -12.76 -12.73 -2.72
CA LYS A 38 -13.95 -12.62 -3.59
C LYS A 38 -13.61 -12.87 -5.05
N LEU A 39 -12.54 -12.26 -5.56
CA LEU A 39 -12.08 -12.47 -6.93
C LEU A 39 -11.70 -13.94 -7.16
N THR A 40 -10.94 -14.54 -6.25
CA THR A 40 -10.55 -15.94 -6.35
C THR A 40 -11.77 -16.87 -6.38
N VAL A 41 -12.73 -16.69 -5.47
CA VAL A 41 -13.97 -17.47 -5.45
C VAL A 41 -14.76 -17.28 -6.74
N TYR A 42 -14.91 -16.04 -7.21
CA TYR A 42 -15.58 -15.73 -8.47
C TYR A 42 -14.93 -16.47 -9.66
N PHE A 43 -13.60 -16.41 -9.76
CA PHE A 43 -12.89 -17.09 -10.84
C PHE A 43 -12.94 -18.61 -10.74
N LEU A 44 -12.86 -19.17 -9.55
CA LEU A 44 -13.03 -20.62 -9.36
C LEU A 44 -14.44 -21.06 -9.77
N ALA A 45 -15.46 -20.27 -9.48
CA ALA A 45 -16.83 -20.55 -9.88
C ALA A 45 -17.02 -20.47 -11.42
N MET A 46 -16.36 -19.50 -12.08
CA MET A 46 -16.41 -19.34 -13.55
C MET A 46 -15.59 -20.40 -14.30
N ARG A 47 -14.60 -21.00 -13.64
CA ARG A 47 -13.73 -22.05 -14.21
C ARG A 47 -14.33 -23.44 -14.25
N GLN A 48 -15.63 -23.61 -14.06
CA GLN A 48 -16.28 -24.91 -14.26
C GLN A 48 -16.15 -25.29 -15.76
N PRO A 49 -15.25 -26.23 -16.13
CA PRO A 49 -15.03 -26.54 -17.53
C PRO A 49 -16.23 -27.29 -18.07
N ALA A 50 -16.89 -26.74 -19.05
CA ALA A 50 -17.88 -27.48 -19.85
C ALA A 50 -17.26 -28.68 -20.59
N SER A 51 -15.94 -28.81 -20.63
CA SER A 51 -15.20 -29.80 -21.42
C SER A 51 -14.12 -30.61 -20.68
N GLY A 52 -13.97 -30.46 -19.36
CA GLY A 52 -13.07 -31.31 -18.58
C GLY A 52 -11.55 -31.16 -18.80
N ALA A 53 -11.10 -30.35 -19.73
CA ALA A 53 -9.70 -30.10 -20.03
C ALA A 53 -9.20 -28.84 -19.33
N TRP A 54 -8.61 -29.01 -18.14
CA TRP A 54 -7.89 -27.94 -17.47
C TRP A 54 -6.51 -27.75 -18.16
N ASN A 55 -6.30 -26.57 -18.76
CA ASN A 55 -4.99 -26.20 -19.29
C ASN A 55 -4.32 -25.20 -18.31
N PRO A 56 -3.32 -25.63 -17.51
CA PRO A 56 -2.63 -24.76 -16.56
C PRO A 56 -1.77 -23.71 -17.23
N ASP A 57 -1.39 -23.90 -18.49
CA ASP A 57 -0.50 -23.01 -19.25
C ASP A 57 -1.24 -21.86 -19.94
N ALA A 58 -2.56 -21.94 -20.01
CA ALA A 58 -3.37 -20.80 -20.47
C ALA A 58 -3.41 -19.76 -19.35
N LEU A 59 -2.44 -18.85 -19.35
CA LEU A 59 -2.46 -17.63 -18.55
C LEU A 59 -3.64 -16.80 -19.07
N ASP A 60 -4.80 -17.06 -18.51
CA ASP A 60 -6.00 -16.35 -18.90
C ASP A 60 -5.89 -14.91 -18.43
N LEU A 61 -5.43 -14.04 -19.34
CA LEU A 61 -5.22 -12.63 -19.07
C LEU A 61 -6.49 -11.96 -18.52
N THR A 62 -7.66 -12.48 -18.92
CA THR A 62 -8.95 -11.99 -18.40
C THR A 62 -9.10 -12.25 -16.90
N LEU A 63 -8.50 -13.32 -16.39
CA LEU A 63 -8.47 -13.65 -14.96
C LEU A 63 -7.46 -12.80 -14.20
N ALA A 64 -6.35 -12.44 -14.83
CA ALA A 64 -5.29 -11.65 -14.20
C ALA A 64 -5.62 -10.14 -14.14
N LEU A 65 -6.32 -9.61 -15.13
CA LEU A 65 -6.64 -8.19 -15.23
C LEU A 65 -7.31 -7.60 -13.97
N PRO A 66 -8.34 -8.19 -13.36
CA PRO A 66 -8.96 -7.63 -12.16
C PRO A 66 -7.99 -7.54 -10.97
N PHE A 67 -7.03 -8.47 -10.84
CA PHE A 67 -6.00 -8.40 -9.80
C PHE A 67 -5.02 -7.27 -10.07
N TYR A 68 -4.65 -7.03 -11.33
CA TYR A 68 -3.79 -5.89 -11.69
C TYR A 68 -4.50 -4.55 -11.43
N PHE A 69 -5.79 -4.43 -11.81
CA PHE A 69 -6.57 -3.23 -11.52
C PHE A 69 -6.73 -3.00 -10.02
N LEU A 70 -6.99 -4.04 -9.24
CA LEU A 70 -7.06 -3.95 -7.79
C LEU A 70 -5.74 -3.51 -7.18
N SER A 71 -4.64 -4.11 -7.61
CA SER A 71 -3.29 -3.74 -7.14
C SER A 71 -2.96 -2.30 -7.46
N ALA A 72 -3.28 -1.84 -8.67
CA ALA A 72 -3.08 -0.45 -9.09
C ALA A 72 -3.95 0.52 -8.27
N ALA A 73 -5.22 0.18 -8.01
CA ALA A 73 -6.13 1.00 -7.22
C ALA A 73 -5.69 1.12 -5.75
N LEU A 74 -5.12 0.07 -5.17
CA LEU A 74 -4.63 0.06 -3.78
C LEU A 74 -3.22 0.64 -3.67
N PHE A 75 -2.45 0.66 -4.74
CA PHE A 75 -1.08 1.17 -4.74
C PHE A 75 -1.02 2.64 -4.32
N TRP A 76 -1.93 3.48 -4.82
CA TRP A 76 -1.94 4.91 -4.50
C TRP A 76 -2.23 5.20 -3.02
N PRO A 77 -3.31 4.68 -2.39
CA PRO A 77 -3.56 4.87 -0.97
C PRO A 77 -2.42 4.37 -0.07
N VAL A 78 -1.85 3.21 -0.36
CA VAL A 78 -0.70 2.67 0.38
C VAL A 78 0.48 3.64 0.31
N THR A 79 0.79 4.14 -0.90
CA THR A 79 1.86 5.12 -1.13
C THR A 79 1.57 6.43 -0.40
N ALA A 80 0.34 6.95 -0.47
CA ALA A 80 -0.03 8.21 0.16
C ALA A 80 0.13 8.16 1.70
N ILE A 81 -0.27 7.07 2.32
CA ILE A 81 -0.08 6.83 3.75
C ILE A 81 1.41 6.72 4.09
N ALA A 82 2.19 5.98 3.31
CA ALA A 82 3.62 5.81 3.53
C ALA A 82 4.38 7.14 3.40
N VAL A 83 4.08 7.95 2.39
CA VAL A 83 4.67 9.29 2.21
C VAL A 83 4.39 10.19 3.41
N LYS A 84 3.13 10.27 3.87
CA LYS A 84 2.78 11.09 5.05
C LYS A 84 3.48 10.60 6.32
N ARG A 85 3.72 9.31 6.42
CA ARG A 85 4.48 8.75 7.53
C ARG A 85 5.96 9.14 7.47
N LEU A 86 6.58 9.11 6.28
CA LEU A 86 7.93 9.63 6.08
C LEU A 86 8.02 11.13 6.39
N HIS A 87 7.03 11.91 6.00
CA HIS A 87 6.92 13.31 6.34
C HIS A 87 6.86 13.54 7.86
N ASP A 88 6.25 12.65 8.62
CA ASP A 88 6.21 12.70 10.08
C ASP A 88 7.61 12.49 10.70
N MET A 89 8.47 11.76 10.04
CA MET A 89 9.88 11.57 10.39
C MET A 89 10.81 12.64 9.81
N ASP A 90 10.28 13.71 9.22
CA ASP A 90 11.00 14.76 8.47
C ASP A 90 11.79 14.22 7.26
N MET A 91 11.38 13.07 6.74
CA MET A 91 11.97 12.45 5.56
C MET A 91 11.17 12.80 4.30
N SER A 92 11.86 12.90 3.17
CA SER A 92 11.20 13.14 1.88
C SER A 92 10.39 11.94 1.43
N GLY A 93 9.20 12.18 0.84
CA GLY A 93 8.38 11.14 0.21
C GLY A 93 9.06 10.40 -0.95
N TRP A 94 10.15 10.94 -1.51
CA TRP A 94 10.96 10.28 -2.54
C TRP A 94 11.60 8.96 -2.10
N TRP A 95 11.68 8.71 -0.80
CA TRP A 95 12.12 7.41 -0.30
C TRP A 95 11.19 6.25 -0.68
N VAL A 96 9.90 6.51 -0.93
CA VAL A 96 8.97 5.46 -1.39
C VAL A 96 9.34 4.96 -2.79
N PRO A 97 9.43 5.80 -3.84
CA PRO A 97 9.87 5.33 -5.16
C PRO A 97 11.30 4.79 -5.16
N ALA A 98 12.20 5.31 -4.34
CA ALA A 98 13.55 4.76 -4.19
C ALA A 98 13.51 3.33 -3.64
N ALA A 99 12.72 3.06 -2.60
CA ALA A 99 12.55 1.72 -2.04
C ALA A 99 11.90 0.76 -3.04
N LEU A 100 10.93 1.23 -3.82
CA LEU A 100 10.32 0.44 -4.90
C LEU A 100 11.34 0.10 -5.99
N ALA A 101 12.18 1.05 -6.40
CA ALA A 101 13.23 0.81 -7.39
C ALA A 101 14.26 -0.23 -6.91
N VAL A 102 14.68 -0.15 -5.64
CA VAL A 102 15.57 -1.14 -5.03
C VAL A 102 14.90 -2.52 -4.95
N SER A 103 13.61 -2.56 -4.57
CA SER A 103 12.84 -3.80 -4.53
C SER A 103 12.73 -4.46 -5.90
N TYR A 104 12.48 -3.67 -6.93
CA TYR A 104 12.41 -4.13 -8.31
C TYR A 104 13.76 -4.65 -8.81
N ALA A 105 14.83 -3.90 -8.58
CA ALA A 105 16.18 -4.33 -8.94
C ALA A 105 16.58 -5.64 -8.23
N SER A 106 16.25 -5.78 -6.95
CA SER A 106 16.48 -7.00 -6.17
C SER A 106 15.71 -8.19 -6.75
N ALA A 107 14.46 -7.98 -7.16
CA ALA A 107 13.65 -9.05 -7.77
C ALA A 107 14.21 -9.50 -9.10
N LEU A 108 14.69 -8.58 -9.94
CA LEU A 108 15.35 -8.91 -11.21
C LEU A 108 16.64 -9.68 -11.01
N TYR A 109 17.43 -9.33 -9.99
CA TYR A 109 18.73 -9.95 -9.75
C TYR A 109 18.61 -11.34 -9.09
N ASN A 110 17.74 -11.48 -8.09
CA ASN A 110 17.63 -12.70 -7.27
C ASN A 110 16.45 -13.60 -7.66
N GLY A 111 15.61 -13.21 -8.63
CA GLY A 111 14.34 -13.90 -8.92
C GLY A 111 13.35 -13.88 -7.74
N SER A 112 13.57 -13.04 -6.73
CA SER A 112 12.72 -12.94 -5.56
C SER A 112 11.44 -12.16 -5.85
N SER A 113 10.37 -12.42 -5.08
CA SER A 113 9.15 -11.63 -5.22
C SER A 113 9.35 -10.19 -4.73
N LEU A 114 8.73 -9.23 -5.42
CA LEU A 114 8.71 -7.81 -5.06
C LEU A 114 8.05 -7.53 -3.68
N THR A 115 7.28 -8.48 -3.18
CA THR A 115 6.46 -8.31 -1.98
C THR A 115 7.29 -8.13 -0.72
N PHE A 116 8.33 -8.92 -0.53
CA PHE A 116 9.11 -8.89 0.71
C PHE A 116 9.83 -7.54 0.94
N PRO A 117 10.61 -7.00 0.00
CA PRO A 117 11.26 -5.71 0.20
C PRO A 117 10.26 -4.55 0.37
N PHE A 118 9.13 -4.59 -0.34
CA PHE A 118 8.09 -3.58 -0.20
C PHE A 118 7.44 -3.62 1.19
N VAL A 119 7.05 -4.80 1.66
CA VAL A 119 6.48 -4.99 3.01
C VAL A 119 7.48 -4.57 4.07
N ALA A 120 8.75 -4.95 3.94
CA ALA A 120 9.80 -4.54 4.87
C ALA A 120 9.94 -3.01 4.94
N THR A 121 9.89 -2.31 3.79
CA THR A 121 9.95 -0.86 3.73
C THR A 121 8.76 -0.21 4.44
N VAL A 122 7.55 -0.71 4.22
CA VAL A 122 6.34 -0.23 4.89
C VAL A 122 6.44 -0.46 6.40
N MET A 123 6.90 -1.64 6.82
CA MET A 123 7.09 -1.96 8.24
C MET A 123 8.12 -1.03 8.90
N LEU A 124 9.26 -0.82 8.25
CA LEU A 124 10.31 0.08 8.75
C LEU A 124 9.82 1.52 8.88
N ALA A 125 8.97 2.00 7.98
CA ALA A 125 8.36 3.33 8.09
C ALA A 125 7.41 3.44 9.30
N GLY A 126 6.74 2.35 9.69
CA GLY A 126 5.81 2.32 10.83
C GLY A 126 6.47 2.27 12.21
N LEU A 127 7.71 1.80 12.32
CA LEU A 127 8.37 1.56 13.61
C LEU A 127 8.92 2.84 14.28
N PRO A 128 9.65 3.75 13.60
CA PRO A 128 10.26 4.91 14.25
C PRO A 128 9.22 5.91 14.77
N HIS A 129 9.62 6.68 15.78
CA HIS A 129 8.83 7.81 16.25
C HIS A 129 8.91 8.96 15.26
N GLY A 130 7.81 9.72 15.09
CA GLY A 130 7.81 10.97 14.34
C GLY A 130 8.59 12.07 15.07
N THR A 131 8.92 13.13 14.32
CA THR A 131 9.54 14.34 14.89
C THR A 131 8.55 15.09 15.74
N ARG A 132 8.98 15.49 16.94
CA ARG A 132 8.16 16.32 17.84
C ARG A 132 8.07 17.74 17.32
N GLY A 133 6.88 18.33 17.46
CA GLY A 133 6.62 19.69 17.02
C GLY A 133 6.45 19.84 15.52
N ARG A 134 6.36 21.09 15.05
CA ARG A 134 6.19 21.44 13.64
C ARG A 134 7.47 21.16 12.85
N ASN A 135 7.37 20.47 11.71
CA ASN A 135 8.44 20.30 10.75
C ASN A 135 8.07 20.91 9.38
N ARG A 136 8.94 20.74 8.37
CA ARG A 136 8.73 21.28 7.02
C ARG A 136 7.47 20.78 6.31
N PHE A 137 6.89 19.67 6.74
CA PHE A 137 5.70 19.05 6.13
C PHE A 137 4.40 19.38 6.86
N GLY A 138 4.45 20.00 8.05
CA GLY A 138 3.26 20.42 8.76
C GLY A 138 3.36 20.38 10.28
N ALA A 139 2.21 20.57 10.93
CA ALA A 139 2.06 20.49 12.37
C ALA A 139 2.26 19.05 12.86
N ASP A 140 2.62 18.91 14.13
CA ASP A 140 2.72 17.62 14.80
C ASP A 140 1.30 17.00 14.93
N PRO A 141 1.09 15.78 14.38
CA PRO A 141 -0.22 15.13 14.48
C PRO A 141 -0.62 14.77 15.92
N LEU A 142 0.36 14.71 16.83
CA LEU A 142 0.14 14.43 18.26
C LEU A 142 0.11 15.70 19.14
N ALA A 143 0.29 16.89 18.56
CA ALA A 143 0.19 18.12 19.31
C ALA A 143 -1.23 18.28 19.85
N PRO A 144 -1.41 18.72 21.12
CA PRO A 144 -2.72 19.06 21.65
C PRO A 144 -3.39 20.07 20.71
N GLN A 145 -4.58 19.76 20.22
CA GLN A 145 -5.38 20.73 19.51
C GLN A 145 -5.85 21.74 20.57
N LEU A 146 -5.22 22.89 20.60
CA LEU A 146 -5.73 24.01 21.39
C LEU A 146 -7.07 24.41 20.80
N ALA A 147 -8.12 24.03 21.51
CA ALA A 147 -9.50 24.39 21.19
C ALA A 147 -9.73 25.89 21.39
#